data_90d91bc5eef093a42eebc5a5e6b4a9a7
#
_entry.id   90d91bc5eef093a42eebc5a5e6b4a9a7
#
_cell.length_a   1.000
_cell.length_b   1.000
_cell.length_c   1.000
_cell.angle_alpha   90.00
_cell.angle_beta   90.00
_cell.angle_gamma   90.00
#
_symmetry.space_group_name_H-M   'P 1'
#
loop_
_entity.id
_entity.type
_entity.pdbx_description
1 polymer ?
#
loop_
_entity_poly.entity_id
_entity_poly.type
_entity_poly.pdbx_seq_one_letter_code
_entity_poly.pdbx_strand_id
1 'polypeptide(L)'
;SFLRTHQEESAFLAGNQIARRLGISEATVVRFARTLGFPSYPALRATLQSNFRDRISHSARLRTKLDHMREEGDVFERLTISEIDHLTEALVSVDRNQLKQAVELIKTHDRIFVFGLGPSVSLVDLLEIRLRRFGKQVVGLRSSGREVLELLLDLKPTDLVFAVCFIDLNPTLQLVLDLAQETGCPVIALTDTLEAVVGDKAAVVLAAKRGPVGEFHSLVVPMTIINTLLLTVARDDQEQAMANLDRLDDYRQRLSNL
;
A
#
# COMPACT_ATOMS: atom_id res chain seq x y z
N SER A 1 -20.49 -17.36 -3.17
CA SER A 1 -19.32 -18.11 -2.79
C SER A 1 -18.12 -17.16 -2.68
N PHE A 2 -17.26 -17.35 -1.67
CA PHE A 2 -16.12 -16.48 -1.33
C PHE A 2 -15.28 -16.11 -2.56
N LEU A 3 -14.84 -17.10 -3.37
CA LEU A 3 -14.02 -16.85 -4.55
C LEU A 3 -14.70 -15.96 -5.60
N ARG A 4 -16.03 -15.91 -5.65
CA ARG A 4 -16.77 -15.08 -6.60
C ARG A 4 -16.93 -13.65 -6.09
N THR A 5 -17.03 -13.47 -4.79
CA THR A 5 -17.20 -12.17 -4.14
C THR A 5 -15.87 -11.49 -3.84
N HIS A 6 -14.80 -12.31 -3.66
CA HIS A 6 -13.45 -11.84 -3.31
C HIS A 6 -12.43 -12.38 -4.32
N GLN A 7 -12.70 -12.20 -5.63
CA GLN A 7 -11.85 -12.71 -6.71
C GLN A 7 -10.41 -12.21 -6.62
N GLU A 8 -10.24 -10.96 -6.26
CA GLU A 8 -8.99 -10.25 -6.15
C GLU A 8 -8.13 -10.85 -5.04
N GLU A 9 -8.67 -10.90 -3.84
CA GLU A 9 -8.02 -11.50 -2.68
C GLU A 9 -7.68 -12.98 -2.91
N SER A 10 -8.61 -13.71 -3.52
CA SER A 10 -8.45 -15.13 -3.81
C SER A 10 -7.32 -15.44 -4.80
N ALA A 11 -6.98 -14.50 -5.69
CA ALA A 11 -5.88 -14.67 -6.64
C ALA A 11 -4.52 -14.69 -5.93
N PHE A 12 -4.40 -14.08 -4.75
CA PHE A 12 -3.13 -13.96 -4.04
C PHE A 12 -2.99 -14.92 -2.86
N LEU A 13 -4.10 -15.41 -2.29
CA LEU A 13 -4.06 -16.32 -1.14
C LEU A 13 -3.57 -17.72 -1.51
N ALA A 14 -2.69 -18.29 -0.69
CA ALA A 14 -2.32 -19.70 -0.77
C ALA A 14 -3.46 -20.61 -0.28
N GLY A 15 -3.45 -21.89 -0.66
CA GLY A 15 -4.52 -22.83 -0.29
C GLY A 15 -4.73 -22.96 1.22
N ASN A 16 -3.65 -22.96 2.00
CA ASN A 16 -3.69 -22.98 3.46
C ASN A 16 -4.27 -21.69 4.06
N GLN A 17 -4.04 -20.54 3.44
CA GLN A 17 -4.60 -19.24 3.88
C GLN A 17 -6.11 -19.19 3.62
N ILE A 18 -6.57 -19.64 2.45
CA ILE A 18 -8.01 -19.80 2.15
C ILE A 18 -8.66 -20.78 3.11
N ALA A 19 -8.02 -21.94 3.37
CA ALA A 19 -8.53 -22.94 4.28
C ALA A 19 -8.76 -22.34 5.68
N ARG A 20 -7.76 -21.64 6.23
CA ARG A 20 -7.88 -20.93 7.52
C ARG A 20 -8.99 -19.89 7.53
N ARG A 21 -9.06 -19.04 6.50
CA ARG A 21 -10.03 -17.96 6.42
C ARG A 21 -11.48 -18.44 6.32
N LEU A 22 -11.70 -19.57 5.66
CA LEU A 22 -13.03 -20.18 5.49
C LEU A 22 -13.38 -21.21 6.57
N GLY A 23 -12.45 -21.53 7.50
CA GLY A 23 -12.65 -22.56 8.50
C GLY A 23 -12.80 -23.98 7.92
N ILE A 24 -12.15 -24.25 6.79
CA ILE A 24 -12.20 -25.55 6.08
C ILE A 24 -10.81 -26.20 5.99
N SER A 25 -10.78 -27.48 5.63
CA SER A 25 -9.49 -28.18 5.43
C SER A 25 -8.83 -27.81 4.10
N GLU A 26 -7.49 -27.87 4.03
CA GLU A 26 -6.76 -27.69 2.76
C GLU A 26 -7.16 -28.75 1.72
N ALA A 27 -7.47 -29.96 2.16
CA ALA A 27 -8.01 -31.00 1.28
C ALA A 27 -9.32 -30.58 0.60
N THR A 28 -10.16 -29.80 1.29
CA THR A 28 -11.40 -29.24 0.72
C THR A 28 -11.09 -28.20 -0.35
N VAL A 29 -10.08 -27.36 -0.14
CA VAL A 29 -9.62 -26.36 -1.14
C VAL A 29 -9.09 -27.06 -2.40
N VAL A 30 -8.30 -28.14 -2.24
CA VAL A 30 -7.79 -28.91 -3.37
C VAL A 30 -8.92 -29.62 -4.13
N ARG A 31 -9.88 -30.22 -3.42
CA ARG A 31 -11.05 -30.87 -4.05
C ARG A 31 -11.88 -29.84 -4.83
N PHE A 32 -12.09 -28.66 -4.28
CA PHE A 32 -12.79 -27.59 -4.95
C PHE A 32 -12.12 -27.19 -6.27
N ALA A 33 -10.77 -27.02 -6.27
CA ALA A 33 -10.04 -26.72 -7.49
C ALA A 33 -10.22 -27.81 -8.54
N ARG A 34 -10.21 -29.08 -8.16
CA ARG A 34 -10.46 -30.23 -9.06
C ARG A 34 -11.90 -30.25 -9.59
N THR A 35 -12.89 -29.91 -8.76
CA THR A 35 -14.30 -29.80 -9.22
C THR A 35 -14.48 -28.72 -10.28
N LEU A 36 -13.63 -27.67 -10.25
CA LEU A 36 -13.60 -26.63 -11.27
C LEU A 36 -12.75 -27.00 -12.50
N GLY A 37 -12.23 -28.23 -12.59
CA GLY A 37 -11.43 -28.71 -13.71
C GLY A 37 -9.93 -28.40 -13.64
N PHE A 38 -9.44 -27.91 -12.51
CA PHE A 38 -8.01 -27.64 -12.32
C PHE A 38 -7.32 -28.81 -11.62
N PRO A 39 -6.09 -29.20 -12.04
CA PRO A 39 -5.38 -30.33 -11.44
C PRO A 39 -5.00 -30.10 -9.97
N SER A 40 -4.86 -28.83 -9.56
CA SER A 40 -4.48 -28.43 -8.20
C SER A 40 -4.96 -27.03 -7.89
N TYR A 41 -4.95 -26.64 -6.59
CA TYR A 41 -5.24 -25.26 -6.20
C TYR A 41 -4.20 -24.25 -6.73
N PRO A 42 -2.88 -24.53 -6.75
CA PRO A 42 -1.92 -23.65 -7.44
C PRO A 42 -2.25 -23.39 -8.91
N ALA A 43 -2.77 -24.38 -9.66
CA ALA A 43 -3.17 -24.19 -11.05
C ALA A 43 -4.41 -23.28 -11.18
N LEU A 44 -5.41 -23.46 -10.32
CA LEU A 44 -6.56 -22.55 -10.22
C LEU A 44 -6.09 -21.12 -9.88
N ARG A 45 -5.23 -20.99 -8.88
CA ARG A 45 -4.67 -19.70 -8.46
C ARG A 45 -3.90 -19.00 -9.58
N ALA A 46 -3.07 -19.72 -10.32
CA ALA A 46 -2.34 -19.16 -11.47
C ALA A 46 -3.29 -18.60 -12.54
N THR A 47 -4.42 -19.29 -12.81
CA THR A 47 -5.45 -18.80 -13.74
C THR A 47 -6.17 -17.56 -13.18
N LEU A 48 -6.50 -17.56 -11.88
CA LEU A 48 -7.08 -16.37 -11.24
C LEU A 48 -6.13 -15.17 -11.29
N GLN A 49 -4.82 -15.40 -11.07
CA GLN A 49 -3.79 -14.36 -11.19
C GLN A 49 -3.61 -13.85 -12.62
N SER A 50 -3.68 -14.74 -13.63
CA SER A 50 -3.62 -14.34 -15.04
C SER A 50 -4.82 -13.49 -15.42
N ASN A 51 -6.03 -13.95 -15.09
CA ASN A 51 -7.25 -13.20 -15.34
C ASN A 51 -7.28 -11.85 -14.62
N PHE A 52 -6.74 -11.80 -13.41
CA PHE A 52 -6.58 -10.56 -12.64
C PHE A 52 -5.61 -9.62 -13.36
N ARG A 53 -4.41 -10.11 -13.76
CA ARG A 53 -3.42 -9.31 -14.50
C ARG A 53 -3.98 -8.77 -15.82
N ASP A 54 -4.75 -9.56 -16.55
CA ASP A 54 -5.39 -9.12 -17.80
C ASP A 54 -6.39 -7.97 -17.55
N ARG A 55 -7.16 -8.05 -16.46
CA ARG A 55 -8.09 -6.99 -16.04
C ARG A 55 -7.39 -5.72 -15.59
N ILE A 56 -6.22 -5.85 -14.95
CA ILE A 56 -5.47 -4.71 -14.41
C ILE A 56 -4.43 -4.14 -15.38
N SER A 57 -4.38 -4.62 -16.62
CA SER A 57 -3.50 -4.00 -17.61
C SER A 57 -3.81 -2.51 -17.72
N HIS A 58 -2.77 -1.68 -17.88
CA HIS A 58 -2.93 -0.22 -17.91
C HIS A 58 -3.93 0.23 -18.98
N SER A 59 -3.93 -0.43 -20.14
CA SER A 59 -4.84 -0.13 -21.23
C SER A 59 -6.29 -0.54 -20.92
N ALA A 60 -6.50 -1.71 -20.29
CA ALA A 60 -7.83 -2.16 -19.91
C ALA A 60 -8.46 -1.23 -18.87
N ARG A 61 -7.71 -0.86 -17.83
CA ARG A 61 -8.16 0.09 -16.80
C ARG A 61 -8.52 1.45 -17.37
N LEU A 62 -7.70 1.97 -18.28
CA LEU A 62 -8.00 3.24 -18.92
C LEU A 62 -9.25 3.15 -19.79
N ARG A 63 -9.42 2.06 -20.57
CA ARG A 63 -10.63 1.84 -21.38
C ARG A 63 -11.88 1.82 -20.50
N THR A 64 -11.89 1.01 -19.45
CA THR A 64 -13.04 0.94 -18.51
C THR A 64 -13.38 2.34 -17.96
N LYS A 65 -12.37 3.11 -17.53
CA LYS A 65 -12.61 4.47 -17.02
C LYS A 65 -13.16 5.39 -18.11
N LEU A 66 -12.61 5.33 -19.34
CA LEU A 66 -13.08 6.13 -20.46
C LEU A 66 -14.50 5.72 -20.91
N ASP A 67 -14.83 4.43 -20.87
CA ASP A 67 -16.19 3.95 -21.21
C ASP A 67 -17.21 4.46 -20.18
N HIS A 68 -16.89 4.48 -18.90
CA HIS A 68 -17.73 5.11 -17.86
C HIS A 68 -17.83 6.65 -18.02
N MET A 69 -16.86 7.28 -18.67
CA MET A 69 -16.85 8.72 -18.93
C MET A 69 -17.47 9.11 -20.28
N ARG A 70 -17.89 8.16 -21.12
CA ARG A 70 -18.51 8.43 -22.45
C ARG A 70 -19.93 8.99 -22.37
N GLU A 71 -20.58 8.86 -21.22
CA GLU A 71 -21.87 9.55 -21.02
C GLU A 71 -21.62 11.06 -20.92
N GLU A 72 -22.60 11.87 -21.34
CA GLU A 72 -22.51 13.33 -21.37
C GLU A 72 -22.13 13.93 -20.01
N GLY A 73 -21.15 14.86 -19.97
CA GLY A 73 -20.74 15.56 -18.77
C GLY A 73 -19.26 15.94 -18.75
N ASP A 74 -18.89 16.86 -17.87
CA ASP A 74 -17.50 17.29 -17.66
C ASP A 74 -16.68 16.20 -16.95
N VAL A 75 -15.53 15.87 -17.51
CA VAL A 75 -14.58 14.88 -16.94
C VAL A 75 -14.13 15.29 -15.53
N PHE A 76 -13.90 16.57 -15.29
CA PHE A 76 -13.49 17.09 -13.98
C PHE A 76 -14.59 16.87 -12.94
N GLU A 77 -15.83 17.21 -13.26
CA GLU A 77 -16.99 17.03 -12.37
C GLU A 77 -17.17 15.55 -11.99
N ARG A 78 -17.17 14.65 -12.97
CA ARG A 78 -17.33 13.21 -12.75
C ARG A 78 -16.20 12.61 -11.92
N LEU A 79 -14.96 13.00 -12.24
CA LEU A 79 -13.81 12.55 -11.45
C LEU A 79 -13.93 13.05 -10.02
N THR A 80 -14.27 14.33 -9.83
CA THR A 80 -14.41 14.95 -8.50
C THR A 80 -15.49 14.23 -7.68
N ILE A 81 -16.65 13.95 -8.26
CA ILE A 81 -17.73 13.20 -7.59
C ILE A 81 -17.23 11.80 -7.19
N SER A 82 -16.58 11.08 -8.11
CA SER A 82 -16.00 9.76 -7.81
C SER A 82 -14.99 9.79 -6.65
N GLU A 83 -14.15 10.83 -6.58
CA GLU A 83 -13.19 10.99 -5.47
C GLU A 83 -13.88 11.31 -4.14
N ILE A 84 -14.96 12.11 -4.16
CA ILE A 84 -15.78 12.38 -2.98
C ILE A 84 -16.39 11.07 -2.46
N ASP A 85 -16.91 10.22 -3.33
CA ASP A 85 -17.47 8.91 -2.95
C ASP A 85 -16.41 8.02 -2.31
N HIS A 86 -15.21 7.92 -2.90
CA HIS A 86 -14.10 7.15 -2.33
C HIS A 86 -13.65 7.69 -0.97
N LEU A 87 -13.58 9.02 -0.79
CA LEU A 87 -13.25 9.64 0.49
C LEU A 87 -14.35 9.39 1.53
N THR A 88 -15.61 9.44 1.12
CA THR A 88 -16.76 9.14 1.99
C THR A 88 -16.73 7.68 2.46
N GLU A 89 -16.42 6.73 1.56
CA GLU A 89 -16.22 5.34 1.94
C GLU A 89 -15.02 5.18 2.90
N ALA A 90 -13.93 5.91 2.67
CA ALA A 90 -12.74 5.88 3.52
C ALA A 90 -13.02 6.37 4.95
N LEU A 91 -13.95 7.32 5.13
CA LEU A 91 -14.36 7.77 6.48
C LEU A 91 -14.89 6.63 7.34
N VAL A 92 -15.50 5.62 6.75
CA VAL A 92 -16.09 4.47 7.43
C VAL A 92 -15.15 3.26 7.44
N SER A 93 -14.44 3.02 6.36
CA SER A 93 -13.67 1.79 6.15
C SER A 93 -12.26 1.81 6.76
N VAL A 94 -11.63 2.99 6.90
CA VAL A 94 -10.27 3.10 7.46
C VAL A 94 -10.30 2.87 8.98
N ASP A 95 -9.58 1.83 9.42
CA ASP A 95 -9.47 1.49 10.85
C ASP A 95 -8.65 2.53 11.62
N ARG A 96 -9.31 3.18 12.57
CA ARG A 96 -8.70 4.22 13.41
C ARG A 96 -7.65 3.69 14.39
N ASN A 97 -7.73 2.42 14.79
CA ASN A 97 -6.74 1.80 15.65
C ASN A 97 -5.47 1.49 14.86
N GLN A 98 -5.59 1.02 13.62
CA GLN A 98 -4.45 0.85 12.70
C GLN A 98 -3.76 2.19 12.42
N LEU A 99 -4.52 3.28 12.22
CA LEU A 99 -3.95 4.62 12.08
C LEU A 99 -3.15 5.05 13.32
N LYS A 100 -3.68 4.84 14.51
CA LYS A 100 -2.98 5.17 15.77
C LYS A 100 -1.69 4.36 15.94
N GLN A 101 -1.75 3.05 15.66
CA GLN A 101 -0.57 2.17 15.72
C GLN A 101 0.51 2.60 14.70
N ALA A 102 0.10 2.96 13.47
CA ALA A 102 1.02 3.48 12.47
C ALA A 102 1.72 4.78 12.93
N VAL A 103 0.97 5.70 13.54
CA VAL A 103 1.53 6.94 14.11
C VAL A 103 2.57 6.62 15.19
N GLU A 104 2.27 5.71 16.12
CA GLU A 104 3.22 5.33 17.18
C GLU A 104 4.48 4.67 16.60
N LEU A 105 4.35 3.80 15.58
CA LEU A 105 5.52 3.25 14.91
C LEU A 105 6.37 4.33 14.25
N ILE A 106 5.75 5.30 13.55
CA ILE A 106 6.49 6.41 12.92
C ILE A 106 7.19 7.27 13.97
N LYS A 107 6.55 7.54 15.11
CA LYS A 107 7.13 8.35 16.20
C LYS A 107 8.34 7.67 16.83
N THR A 108 8.24 6.38 17.11
CA THR A 108 9.23 5.61 17.88
C THR A 108 10.44 5.14 17.07
N HIS A 109 10.41 5.24 15.73
CA HIS A 109 11.50 4.82 14.85
C HIS A 109 12.14 6.03 14.16
N ASP A 110 13.44 6.16 14.26
CA ASP A 110 14.18 7.30 13.69
C ASP A 110 14.50 7.11 12.20
N ARG A 111 14.76 5.85 11.77
CA ARG A 111 15.03 5.53 10.38
C ARG A 111 13.88 4.74 9.77
N ILE A 112 13.40 5.22 8.61
CA ILE A 112 12.23 4.69 7.93
C ILE A 112 12.58 4.39 6.48
N PHE A 113 12.43 3.13 6.08
CA PHE A 113 12.52 2.70 4.69
C PHE A 113 11.13 2.79 4.04
N VAL A 114 11.01 3.58 3.00
CA VAL A 114 9.71 3.80 2.33
C VAL A 114 9.73 3.15 0.96
N PHE A 115 8.94 2.10 0.79
CA PHE A 115 8.86 1.34 -0.46
C PHE A 115 7.63 1.74 -1.27
N GLY A 116 7.82 1.87 -2.61
CA GLY A 116 6.73 2.03 -3.56
C GLY A 116 7.24 2.02 -5.00
N LEU A 117 6.48 1.41 -5.90
CA LEU A 117 6.81 1.29 -7.32
C LEU A 117 5.76 1.95 -8.21
N GLY A 118 6.17 2.34 -9.42
CA GLY A 118 5.28 2.98 -10.39
C GLY A 118 4.66 4.27 -9.83
N PRO A 119 3.34 4.48 -9.95
CA PRO A 119 2.67 5.68 -9.42
C PRO A 119 2.84 5.89 -7.92
N SER A 120 3.05 4.81 -7.14
CA SER A 120 3.28 4.90 -5.69
C SER A 120 4.58 5.62 -5.33
N VAL A 121 5.53 5.78 -6.26
CA VAL A 121 6.76 6.56 -6.04
C VAL A 121 6.44 8.00 -5.62
N SER A 122 5.36 8.59 -6.13
CA SER A 122 4.93 9.93 -5.70
C SER A 122 4.58 10.01 -4.21
N LEU A 123 4.05 8.93 -3.64
CA LEU A 123 3.76 8.82 -2.21
C LEU A 123 5.04 8.57 -1.39
N VAL A 124 6.00 7.84 -1.95
CA VAL A 124 7.34 7.67 -1.35
C VAL A 124 8.03 9.02 -1.24
N ASP A 125 8.03 9.80 -2.32
CA ASP A 125 8.63 11.15 -2.34
C ASP A 125 7.97 12.09 -1.35
N LEU A 126 6.64 12.06 -1.27
CA LEU A 126 5.90 12.84 -0.29
C LEU A 126 6.29 12.48 1.16
N LEU A 127 6.28 11.18 1.48
CA LEU A 127 6.66 10.68 2.80
C LEU A 127 8.11 11.06 3.14
N GLU A 128 9.05 10.86 2.21
CA GLU A 128 10.46 11.21 2.42
C GLU A 128 10.63 12.70 2.73
N ILE A 129 10.05 13.58 1.91
CA ILE A 129 10.15 15.03 2.10
C ILE A 129 9.54 15.43 3.45
N ARG A 130 8.36 14.92 3.79
CA ARG A 130 7.63 15.34 4.99
C ARG A 130 8.23 14.77 6.26
N LEU A 131 8.61 13.49 6.30
CA LEU A 131 9.21 12.84 7.47
C LEU A 131 10.60 13.41 7.76
N ARG A 132 11.40 13.76 6.74
CA ARG A 132 12.68 14.45 6.94
C ARG A 132 12.51 15.81 7.61
N ARG A 133 11.43 16.54 7.31
CA ARG A 133 11.11 17.79 8.00
C ARG A 133 10.76 17.59 9.48
N PHE A 134 10.30 16.39 9.84
CA PHE A 134 10.06 16.01 11.24
C PHE A 134 11.26 15.34 11.90
N GLY A 135 12.45 15.42 11.28
CA GLY A 135 13.71 14.91 11.83
C GLY A 135 13.98 13.43 11.59
N LYS A 136 13.14 12.74 10.82
CA LYS A 136 13.36 11.31 10.53
C LYS A 136 14.41 11.11 9.44
N GLN A 137 15.17 10.02 9.53
CA GLN A 137 16.03 9.54 8.46
C GLN A 137 15.18 8.67 7.52
N VAL A 138 15.09 9.05 6.24
CA VAL A 138 14.24 8.32 5.29
C VAL A 138 15.06 7.78 4.13
N VAL A 139 14.88 6.50 3.85
CA VAL A 139 15.47 5.79 2.71
C VAL A 139 14.35 5.37 1.76
N GLY A 140 14.27 6.01 0.60
CA GLY A 140 13.25 5.71 -0.40
C GLY A 140 13.64 4.52 -1.28
N LEU A 141 12.85 3.46 -1.27
CA LEU A 141 12.98 2.26 -2.10
C LEU A 141 12.05 2.41 -3.32
N ARG A 142 12.57 2.92 -4.44
CA ARG A 142 11.78 3.36 -5.62
C ARG A 142 11.96 2.49 -6.85
N SER A 143 12.90 1.56 -6.81
CA SER A 143 13.23 0.69 -7.92
C SER A 143 12.90 -0.77 -7.61
N SER A 144 12.84 -1.59 -8.66
CA SER A 144 12.76 -3.04 -8.55
C SER A 144 14.11 -3.65 -8.98
N GLY A 145 14.56 -4.68 -8.27
CA GLY A 145 15.78 -5.37 -8.63
C GLY A 145 16.93 -5.17 -7.64
N ARG A 146 18.18 -5.23 -8.15
CA ARG A 146 19.38 -5.35 -7.30
C ARG A 146 19.65 -4.10 -6.45
N GLU A 147 19.35 -2.92 -6.96
CA GLU A 147 19.62 -1.66 -6.26
C GLU A 147 18.88 -1.57 -4.90
N VAL A 148 17.71 -2.18 -4.80
CA VAL A 148 16.96 -2.22 -3.53
C VAL A 148 17.69 -3.05 -2.49
N LEU A 149 18.39 -4.11 -2.90
CA LEU A 149 19.14 -4.99 -2.00
C LEU A 149 20.26 -4.24 -1.29
N GLU A 150 20.96 -3.37 -2.02
CA GLU A 150 22.07 -2.56 -1.46
C GLU A 150 21.55 -1.60 -0.38
N LEU A 151 20.36 -1.03 -0.59
CA LEU A 151 19.71 -0.14 0.39
C LEU A 151 19.23 -0.89 1.63
N LEU A 152 18.94 -2.20 1.51
CA LEU A 152 18.43 -3.03 2.62
C LEU A 152 19.54 -3.77 3.39
N LEU A 153 20.81 -3.68 2.96
CA LEU A 153 21.93 -4.41 3.58
C LEU A 153 22.09 -4.12 5.07
N ASP A 154 21.77 -2.92 5.50
CA ASP A 154 21.92 -2.50 6.89
C ASP A 154 20.58 -2.32 7.63
N LEU A 155 19.51 -2.95 7.14
CA LEU A 155 18.20 -2.96 7.80
C LEU A 155 18.31 -3.57 9.21
N LYS A 156 17.74 -2.90 10.20
CA LYS A 156 17.85 -3.25 11.63
C LYS A 156 16.46 -3.41 12.28
N PRO A 157 16.37 -4.13 13.40
CA PRO A 157 15.11 -4.23 14.17
C PRO A 157 14.58 -2.88 14.66
N THR A 158 15.47 -1.88 14.79
CA THR A 158 15.15 -0.51 15.23
C THR A 158 14.65 0.39 14.10
N ASP A 159 14.62 -0.12 12.87
CA ASP A 159 14.10 0.59 11.71
C ASP A 159 12.61 0.30 11.50
N LEU A 160 11.98 1.07 10.64
CA LEU A 160 10.61 0.88 10.22
C LEU A 160 10.55 0.74 8.69
N VAL A 161 9.82 -0.22 8.18
CA VAL A 161 9.45 -0.26 6.76
C VAL A 161 8.03 0.29 6.57
N PHE A 162 7.88 1.27 5.69
CA PHE A 162 6.60 1.77 5.23
C PHE A 162 6.40 1.35 3.76
N ALA A 163 5.58 0.34 3.51
CA ALA A 163 5.34 -0.21 2.18
C ALA A 163 4.05 0.34 1.57
N VAL A 164 4.17 1.12 0.48
CA VAL A 164 3.02 1.55 -0.35
C VAL A 164 2.86 0.53 -1.47
N CYS A 165 1.94 -0.40 -1.32
CA CYS A 165 1.81 -1.58 -2.15
C CYS A 165 0.37 -1.81 -2.59
N PHE A 166 0.11 -1.63 -3.88
CA PHE A 166 -1.20 -1.78 -4.48
C PHE A 166 -1.18 -2.80 -5.59
N ILE A 167 -2.29 -3.52 -5.75
CA ILE A 167 -2.62 -4.38 -6.90
C ILE A 167 -1.77 -5.64 -7.01
N ASP A 168 -0.44 -5.55 -6.93
CA ASP A 168 0.44 -6.69 -7.24
C ASP A 168 1.48 -6.91 -6.14
N LEU A 169 1.59 -8.17 -5.71
CA LEU A 169 2.69 -8.65 -4.87
C LEU A 169 3.88 -8.98 -5.77
N ASN A 170 4.58 -7.94 -6.21
CA ASN A 170 5.78 -8.14 -7.02
C ASN A 170 6.93 -8.75 -6.21
N PRO A 171 7.92 -9.41 -6.87
CA PRO A 171 9.02 -10.08 -6.18
C PRO A 171 9.83 -9.16 -5.27
N THR A 172 10.00 -7.89 -5.62
CA THR A 172 10.74 -6.92 -4.80
C THR A 172 10.00 -6.59 -3.50
N LEU A 173 8.68 -6.36 -3.57
CA LEU A 173 7.86 -6.17 -2.36
C LEU A 173 7.93 -7.41 -1.46
N GLN A 174 7.79 -8.61 -2.05
CA GLN A 174 7.87 -9.85 -1.29
C GLN A 174 9.20 -9.95 -0.54
N LEU A 175 10.31 -9.67 -1.22
CA LEU A 175 11.64 -9.68 -0.62
C LEU A 175 11.80 -8.63 0.50
N VAL A 176 11.30 -7.41 0.29
CA VAL A 176 11.32 -6.35 1.33
C VAL A 176 10.59 -6.81 2.59
N LEU A 177 9.41 -7.43 2.43
CA LEU A 177 8.62 -7.96 3.54
C LEU A 177 9.30 -9.15 4.23
N ASP A 178 9.93 -10.05 3.46
CA ASP A 178 10.67 -11.19 4.00
C ASP A 178 11.89 -10.74 4.81
N LEU A 179 12.69 -9.82 4.28
CA LEU A 179 13.85 -9.28 4.97
C LEU A 179 13.46 -8.48 6.23
N ALA A 180 12.36 -7.73 6.19
CA ALA A 180 11.85 -7.03 7.37
C ALA A 180 11.44 -8.04 8.46
N GLN A 181 10.78 -9.13 8.09
CA GLN A 181 10.38 -10.18 9.02
C GLN A 181 11.58 -10.92 9.60
N GLU A 182 12.56 -11.30 8.77
CA GLU A 182 13.80 -11.98 9.18
C GLU A 182 14.62 -11.11 10.14
N THR A 183 14.66 -9.81 9.89
CA THR A 183 15.36 -8.83 10.72
C THR A 183 14.61 -8.50 12.01
N GLY A 184 13.29 -8.72 12.05
CA GLY A 184 12.44 -8.25 13.15
C GLY A 184 12.07 -6.77 13.04
N CYS A 185 12.24 -6.16 11.86
CA CYS A 185 11.87 -4.79 11.58
C CYS A 185 10.34 -4.69 11.37
N PRO A 186 9.62 -3.81 12.09
CA PRO A 186 8.18 -3.67 11.90
C PRO A 186 7.85 -3.08 10.52
N VAL A 187 6.68 -3.47 10.00
CA VAL A 187 6.18 -3.01 8.70
C VAL A 187 4.83 -2.33 8.86
N ILE A 188 4.67 -1.15 8.27
CA ILE A 188 3.38 -0.54 7.96
C ILE A 188 3.11 -0.79 6.48
N ALA A 189 2.00 -1.43 6.13
CA ALA A 189 1.56 -1.63 4.76
C ALA A 189 0.37 -0.74 4.44
N LEU A 190 0.53 0.17 3.47
CA LEU A 190 -0.57 0.93 2.88
C LEU A 190 -0.98 0.24 1.59
N THR A 191 -2.17 -0.34 1.57
CA THR A 191 -2.61 -1.24 0.50
C THR A 191 -4.12 -1.15 0.22
N ASP A 192 -4.56 -1.75 -0.86
CA ASP A 192 -5.99 -1.89 -1.21
C ASP A 192 -6.41 -3.38 -1.23
N THR A 193 -5.92 -4.12 -2.21
CA THR A 193 -6.31 -5.52 -2.47
C THR A 193 -5.38 -6.55 -1.83
N LEU A 194 -4.21 -6.13 -1.33
CA LEU A 194 -3.19 -7.02 -0.78
C LEU A 194 -3.29 -7.23 0.73
N GLU A 195 -4.28 -6.65 1.41
CA GLU A 195 -4.44 -6.70 2.87
C GLU A 195 -4.26 -8.12 3.44
N ALA A 196 -4.95 -9.10 2.85
CA ALA A 196 -4.87 -10.48 3.30
C ALA A 196 -3.52 -11.17 3.02
N VAL A 197 -2.74 -10.63 2.08
CA VAL A 197 -1.45 -11.21 1.67
C VAL A 197 -0.31 -10.63 2.48
N VAL A 198 -0.36 -9.33 2.77
CA VAL A 198 0.68 -8.64 3.53
C VAL A 198 0.42 -8.67 5.04
N GLY A 199 -0.83 -8.94 5.46
CA GLY A 199 -1.24 -8.87 6.86
C GLY A 199 -0.47 -9.79 7.80
N ASP A 200 -0.04 -10.98 7.34
CA ASP A 200 0.77 -11.89 8.12
C ASP A 200 2.24 -11.39 8.34
N LYS A 201 2.68 -10.37 7.55
CA LYS A 201 4.05 -9.82 7.58
C LYS A 201 4.10 -8.35 8.02
N ALA A 202 2.96 -7.71 8.14
CA ALA A 202 2.86 -6.32 8.54
C ALA A 202 2.39 -6.19 9.98
N ALA A 203 3.05 -5.32 10.77
CA ALA A 203 2.59 -4.96 12.11
C ALA A 203 1.32 -4.11 12.05
N VAL A 204 1.17 -3.31 10.98
CA VAL A 204 0.01 -2.45 10.73
C VAL A 204 -0.38 -2.52 9.26
N VAL A 205 -1.67 -2.69 8.97
CA VAL A 205 -2.22 -2.62 7.62
C VAL A 205 -3.22 -1.47 7.52
N LEU A 206 -2.92 -0.53 6.63
CA LEU A 206 -3.78 0.60 6.32
C LEU A 206 -4.50 0.33 5.00
N ALA A 207 -5.77 -0.04 5.09
CA ALA A 207 -6.60 -0.32 3.93
C ALA A 207 -7.02 0.98 3.24
N ALA A 208 -6.50 1.22 2.04
CA ALA A 208 -6.77 2.39 1.21
C ALA A 208 -7.51 1.98 -0.05
N LYS A 209 -8.81 1.79 0.03
CA LYS A 209 -9.64 1.48 -1.14
C LYS A 209 -9.58 2.61 -2.16
N ARG A 210 -9.35 2.27 -3.43
CA ARG A 210 -9.13 3.22 -4.52
C ARG A 210 -10.13 3.09 -5.65
N GLY A 211 -11.30 2.53 -5.37
CA GLY A 211 -12.32 2.18 -6.34
C GLY A 211 -12.22 0.72 -6.83
N PRO A 212 -13.10 0.33 -7.77
CA PRO A 212 -13.15 -1.03 -8.29
C PRO A 212 -11.84 -1.42 -8.98
N VAL A 213 -11.40 -2.67 -8.77
CA VAL A 213 -10.24 -3.23 -9.50
C VAL A 213 -10.58 -3.32 -10.98
N GLY A 214 -9.65 -2.88 -11.82
CA GLY A 214 -9.88 -2.82 -13.27
C GLY A 214 -10.24 -1.42 -13.76
N GLU A 215 -10.36 -0.42 -12.88
CA GLU A 215 -10.50 0.98 -13.25
C GLU A 215 -9.19 1.76 -13.08
N PHE A 216 -9.18 3.01 -13.56
CA PHE A 216 -8.08 3.94 -13.30
C PHE A 216 -8.09 4.33 -11.81
N HIS A 217 -7.05 3.92 -11.08
CA HIS A 217 -6.97 4.12 -9.63
C HIS A 217 -6.38 5.49 -9.27
N SER A 218 -7.10 6.21 -8.45
CA SER A 218 -6.63 7.45 -7.84
C SER A 218 -5.72 7.19 -6.63
N LEU A 219 -4.88 8.18 -6.32
CA LEU A 219 -4.09 8.20 -5.09
C LEU A 219 -4.69 9.14 -4.01
N VAL A 220 -5.89 9.65 -4.19
CA VAL A 220 -6.51 10.62 -3.26
C VAL A 220 -6.72 10.00 -1.88
N VAL A 221 -7.31 8.80 -1.78
CA VAL A 221 -7.48 8.12 -0.48
C VAL A 221 -6.14 7.76 0.17
N PRO A 222 -5.17 7.11 -0.52
CA PRO A 222 -3.83 6.90 0.01
C PRO A 222 -3.15 8.18 0.48
N MET A 223 -3.23 9.25 -0.29
CA MET A 223 -2.67 10.56 0.03
C MET A 223 -3.30 11.14 1.30
N THR A 224 -4.62 11.02 1.44
CA THR A 224 -5.35 11.48 2.63
C THR A 224 -4.92 10.71 3.88
N ILE A 225 -4.75 9.39 3.77
CA ILE A 225 -4.24 8.56 4.87
C ILE A 225 -2.82 9.01 5.27
N ILE A 226 -1.92 9.17 4.29
CA ILE A 226 -0.55 9.64 4.55
C ILE A 226 -0.55 11.03 5.21
N ASN A 227 -1.32 11.97 4.69
CA ASN A 227 -1.43 13.31 5.29
C ASN A 227 -1.99 13.24 6.72
N THR A 228 -2.94 12.36 6.99
CA THR A 228 -3.47 12.13 8.35
C THR A 228 -2.39 11.63 9.29
N LEU A 229 -1.57 10.64 8.89
CA LEU A 229 -0.44 10.15 9.67
C LEU A 229 0.56 11.27 9.97
N LEU A 230 0.99 12.00 8.93
CA LEU A 230 1.98 13.07 9.04
C LEU A 230 1.50 14.21 9.96
N LEU A 231 0.25 14.66 9.80
CA LEU A 231 -0.33 15.70 10.65
C LEU A 231 -0.50 15.22 12.10
N THR A 232 -0.83 13.94 12.31
CA THR A 232 -0.96 13.40 13.66
C THR A 232 0.42 13.28 14.33
N VAL A 233 1.44 12.82 13.61
CA VAL A 233 2.83 12.80 14.11
C VAL A 233 3.29 14.20 14.50
N ALA A 234 3.08 15.20 13.63
CA ALA A 234 3.46 16.59 13.90
C ALA A 234 2.68 17.20 15.07
N ARG A 235 1.39 16.86 15.23
CA ARG A 235 0.59 17.32 16.37
C ARG A 235 1.06 16.73 17.68
N ASP A 236 1.42 15.45 17.68
CA ASP A 236 1.82 14.74 18.90
C ASP A 236 3.24 15.09 19.37
N ASP A 237 4.10 15.60 18.48
CA ASP A 237 5.43 16.11 18.77
C ASP A 237 5.64 17.47 18.07
N GLN A 238 4.81 18.43 18.46
CA GLN A 238 4.77 19.76 17.83
C GLN A 238 6.08 20.53 18.02
N GLU A 239 6.70 20.46 19.19
CA GLU A 239 7.93 21.18 19.49
C GLU A 239 9.07 20.76 18.55
N GLN A 240 9.31 19.45 18.41
CA GLN A 240 10.35 18.94 17.53
C GLN A 240 10.05 19.22 16.05
N ALA A 241 8.78 19.07 15.63
CA ALA A 241 8.37 19.33 14.26
C ALA A 241 8.58 20.82 13.89
N MET A 242 8.21 21.75 14.77
CA MET A 242 8.40 23.18 14.54
C MET A 242 9.87 23.57 14.55
N ALA A 243 10.67 23.09 15.49
CA ALA A 243 12.12 23.37 15.54
C ALA A 243 12.85 22.97 14.25
N ASN A 244 12.49 21.83 13.64
CA ASN A 244 13.05 21.41 12.36
C ASN A 244 12.59 22.27 11.18
N LEU A 245 11.35 22.72 11.19
CA LEU A 245 10.81 23.61 10.14
C LEU A 245 11.44 25.01 10.23
N ASP A 246 11.58 25.56 11.41
CA ASP A 246 12.24 26.87 11.65
C ASP A 246 13.69 26.82 11.15
N ARG A 247 14.41 25.72 11.44
CA ARG A 247 15.77 25.51 10.93
C ARG A 247 15.82 25.42 9.40
N LEU A 248 14.82 24.78 8.78
CA LEU A 248 14.70 24.71 7.33
C LEU A 248 14.45 26.09 6.72
N ASP A 249 13.63 26.90 7.36
CA ASP A 249 13.33 28.26 6.89
C ASP A 249 14.55 29.19 7.03
N ASP A 250 15.36 29.05 8.09
CA ASP A 250 16.65 29.73 8.19
C ASP A 250 17.61 29.34 7.03
N TYR A 251 17.69 28.06 6.67
CA TYR A 251 18.52 27.63 5.54
C TYR A 251 18.02 28.21 4.20
N ARG A 252 16.70 28.31 4.00
CA ARG A 252 16.11 28.94 2.80
C ARG A 252 16.44 30.43 2.73
N GLN A 253 16.36 31.14 3.86
CA GLN A 253 16.74 32.56 3.92
C GLN A 253 18.23 32.76 3.57
N ARG A 254 19.11 31.91 4.11
CA ARG A 254 20.54 31.96 3.75
C ARG A 254 20.76 31.71 2.25
N LEU A 255 20.04 30.74 1.66
CA LEU A 255 20.15 30.45 0.23
C LEU A 255 19.66 31.62 -0.64
N SER A 256 18.61 32.35 -0.21
CA SER A 256 18.07 33.50 -0.94
C SER A 256 18.95 34.76 -0.88
N ASN A 257 19.93 34.79 0.03
CA ASN A 257 20.86 35.89 0.21
C ASN A 257 22.23 35.64 -0.50
N LEU A 258 22.38 34.50 -1.19
CA LEU A 258 23.51 34.19 -2.05
C LEU A 258 23.29 34.61 -3.49
#